data_a19e0547e28d7ac826fa7ac1d0eb4053
#
_entry.id   a19e0547e28d7ac826fa7ac1d0eb4053
#
_cell.length_a   1.000
_cell.length_b   1.000
_cell.length_c   1.000
_cell.angle_alpha   90.00
_cell.angle_beta   90.00
_cell.angle_gamma   90.00
#
_symmetry.space_group_name_H-M   'P 1'
#
loop_
_entity.id
_entity.type
_entity.pdbx_description
1 polymer ?
#
loop_
_entity_poly.entity_id
_entity_poly.type
_entity_poly.pdbx_seq_one_letter_code
_entity_poly.pdbx_strand_id
1 'polypeptide(L)'
;MLRLPPAPTALRDDPSNRLGLDFAAEATGFPSLGFGIVDIHAHINGAEASSIWAPIARAYGVEKTFSMTRLEDVPLMRERFGDAIEFITIPDFMHPDRRHGHGTDYLVRIERYRELGARIVKFWNAPRFIDFGIEAGDKDLLALDGPMRVEQMRLAERLGMICMTHVADPDTWFQAKYTDTAKYGRKLDHYAPLRRALDRFGMPWIAAHMGGFPEDLGFLDRLLEAHPNLHLDTSATKWMVRELGRHPRDEIVSFLTKWRGRIVFGTDTVTTDEHLREGDKLSEMGRKATS
;
A
#
# COMPACT_ATOMS: atom_id res chain seq x y z
N MET A 1 -16.59 26.11 -9.65
CA MET A 1 -15.90 25.01 -10.37
C MET A 1 -14.52 25.49 -10.75
N LEU A 2 -13.48 25.06 -10.04
CA LEU A 2 -12.10 25.33 -10.42
C LEU A 2 -11.79 24.50 -11.67
N ARG A 3 -11.56 25.17 -12.80
CA ARG A 3 -11.02 24.49 -13.99
C ARG A 3 -9.58 24.11 -13.67
N LEU A 4 -9.32 22.82 -13.59
CA LEU A 4 -7.94 22.30 -13.52
C LEU A 4 -7.20 22.74 -14.80
N PRO A 5 -5.95 23.17 -14.71
CA PRO A 5 -5.15 23.38 -15.91
C PRO A 5 -5.02 22.05 -16.67
N PRO A 6 -5.02 22.05 -18.00
CA PRO A 6 -4.77 20.84 -18.76
C PRO A 6 -3.42 20.27 -18.35
N ALA A 7 -3.34 18.93 -18.22
CA ALA A 7 -2.08 18.27 -17.95
C ALA A 7 -1.03 18.70 -18.99
N PRO A 8 0.20 19.03 -18.57
CA PRO A 8 1.27 19.38 -19.51
C PRO A 8 1.40 18.29 -20.57
N THR A 9 1.50 18.67 -21.82
CA THR A 9 1.56 17.74 -22.97
C THR A 9 2.71 16.73 -22.84
N ALA A 10 3.80 17.13 -22.19
CA ALA A 10 4.95 16.25 -21.89
C ALA A 10 4.64 15.07 -20.97
N LEU A 11 3.57 15.12 -20.16
CA LEU A 11 3.18 13.99 -19.29
C LEU A 11 2.35 12.92 -20.02
N ARG A 12 1.88 13.17 -21.24
CA ARG A 12 1.08 12.21 -22.02
C ARG A 12 1.94 11.09 -22.60
N ASP A 13 3.20 11.34 -22.88
CA ASP A 13 4.14 10.38 -23.46
C ASP A 13 5.02 9.70 -22.41
N ASP A 14 4.76 9.93 -21.11
CA ASP A 14 5.48 9.30 -20.02
C ASP A 14 5.26 7.78 -20.01
N PRO A 15 6.33 6.97 -19.86
CA PRO A 15 6.21 5.51 -19.72
C PRO A 15 5.25 5.05 -18.62
N SER A 16 4.99 5.87 -17.60
CA SER A 16 3.99 5.63 -16.55
C SER A 16 2.55 5.83 -17.05
N ASN A 17 2.34 6.59 -18.13
CA ASN A 17 1.05 6.83 -18.78
C ASN A 17 1.02 6.29 -20.22
N ARG A 18 1.19 4.98 -20.37
CA ARG A 18 1.30 4.29 -21.68
C ARG A 18 0.13 4.50 -22.63
N LEU A 19 -1.04 4.79 -22.07
CA LEU A 19 -2.25 5.03 -22.87
C LEU A 19 -2.40 6.50 -23.26
N GLY A 20 -1.48 7.37 -22.84
CA GLY A 20 -1.56 8.81 -23.09
C GLY A 20 -2.83 9.45 -22.56
N LEU A 21 -3.37 8.96 -21.43
CA LEU A 21 -4.63 9.45 -20.87
C LEU A 21 -4.46 10.84 -20.28
N ASP A 22 -5.43 11.71 -20.56
CA ASP A 22 -5.61 12.97 -19.86
C ASP A 22 -6.54 12.73 -18.65
N PHE A 23 -5.95 12.39 -17.49
CA PHE A 23 -6.72 12.05 -16.29
C PHE A 23 -7.64 13.18 -15.81
N ALA A 24 -7.30 14.45 -16.10
CA ALA A 24 -8.17 15.58 -15.78
C ALA A 24 -9.41 15.60 -16.69
N ALA A 25 -9.22 15.33 -18.00
CA ALA A 25 -10.33 15.20 -18.94
C ALA A 25 -11.19 13.99 -18.64
N GLU A 26 -10.58 12.83 -18.39
CA GLU A 26 -11.28 11.59 -18.01
C GLU A 26 -12.15 11.77 -16.75
N ALA A 27 -11.65 12.52 -15.76
CA ALA A 27 -12.40 12.80 -14.54
C ALA A 27 -13.71 13.55 -14.78
N THR A 28 -13.85 14.28 -15.88
CA THR A 28 -15.11 14.99 -16.22
C THR A 28 -16.26 14.03 -16.54
N GLY A 29 -15.95 12.83 -17.02
CA GLY A 29 -16.89 11.76 -17.30
C GLY A 29 -17.17 10.85 -16.09
N PHE A 30 -16.45 11.04 -14.97
CA PHE A 30 -16.63 10.22 -13.78
C PHE A 30 -17.92 10.61 -13.04
N PRO A 31 -18.79 9.67 -12.68
CA PRO A 31 -20.03 10.00 -12.00
C PRO A 31 -19.76 10.55 -10.61
N SER A 32 -20.49 11.59 -10.20
CA SER A 32 -20.47 12.04 -8.81
C SER A 32 -21.03 10.96 -7.89
N LEU A 33 -20.26 10.59 -6.89
CA LEU A 33 -20.67 9.58 -5.91
C LEU A 33 -21.58 10.15 -4.81
N GLY A 34 -21.70 11.49 -4.70
CA GLY A 34 -22.47 12.14 -3.64
C GLY A 34 -21.80 12.08 -2.25
N PHE A 35 -20.59 11.54 -2.17
CA PHE A 35 -19.75 11.48 -0.96
C PHE A 35 -18.28 11.53 -1.34
N GLY A 36 -17.43 11.97 -0.41
CA GLY A 36 -15.98 11.97 -0.59
C GLY A 36 -15.34 10.61 -0.43
N ILE A 37 -14.29 10.34 -1.20
CA ILE A 37 -13.50 9.12 -1.12
C ILE A 37 -12.37 9.34 -0.11
N VAL A 38 -12.15 8.35 0.77
CA VAL A 38 -10.95 8.27 1.60
C VAL A 38 -10.03 7.19 1.02
N ASP A 39 -8.87 7.59 0.52
CA ASP A 39 -7.82 6.68 0.06
C ASP A 39 -6.95 6.29 1.27
N ILE A 40 -7.09 5.03 1.71
CA ILE A 40 -6.40 4.54 2.90
C ILE A 40 -4.97 4.06 2.63
N HIS A 41 -4.51 4.05 1.38
CA HIS A 41 -3.25 3.44 1.00
C HIS A 41 -2.62 4.17 -0.20
N ALA A 42 -1.73 5.12 0.07
CA ALA A 42 -0.94 5.81 -0.94
C ALA A 42 0.49 6.10 -0.45
N HIS A 43 1.36 6.53 -1.35
CA HIS A 43 2.76 6.90 -1.10
C HIS A 43 3.03 8.30 -1.64
N ILE A 44 2.51 9.32 -0.98
CA ILE A 44 2.61 10.70 -1.45
C ILE A 44 3.88 11.33 -0.89
N ASN A 45 4.86 11.50 -1.76
CA ASN A 45 6.16 12.11 -1.51
C ASN A 45 6.50 13.08 -2.64
N GLY A 46 7.50 13.92 -2.43
CA GLY A 46 7.94 14.88 -3.44
C GLY A 46 7.05 16.14 -3.52
N ALA A 47 7.66 17.30 -3.44
CA ALA A 47 6.96 18.57 -3.39
C ALA A 47 6.22 18.89 -4.70
N GLU A 48 6.89 18.67 -5.84
CA GLU A 48 6.36 18.94 -7.17
C GLU A 48 5.38 17.86 -7.61
N ALA A 49 5.76 16.60 -7.53
CA ALA A 49 4.92 15.46 -7.92
C ALA A 49 3.59 15.41 -7.16
N SER A 50 3.61 15.69 -5.86
CA SER A 50 2.39 15.73 -5.04
C SER A 50 1.46 16.89 -5.42
N SER A 51 2.01 18.01 -5.90
CA SER A 51 1.23 19.15 -6.39
C SER A 51 0.51 18.86 -7.71
N ILE A 52 1.11 18.01 -8.56
CA ILE A 52 0.48 17.54 -9.82
C ILE A 52 -0.61 16.51 -9.49
N TRP A 53 -0.35 15.59 -8.57
CA TRP A 53 -1.27 14.53 -8.17
C TRP A 53 -2.54 15.07 -7.50
N ALA A 54 -2.42 16.01 -6.55
CA ALA A 54 -3.52 16.38 -5.68
C ALA A 54 -4.78 16.93 -6.41
N PRO A 55 -4.68 17.82 -7.42
CA PRO A 55 -5.85 18.27 -8.15
C PRO A 55 -6.52 17.14 -8.94
N ILE A 56 -5.76 16.16 -9.44
CA ILE A 56 -6.31 15.00 -10.14
C ILE A 56 -7.06 14.10 -9.16
N ALA A 57 -6.47 13.78 -8.02
CA ALA A 57 -7.13 12.97 -6.99
C ALA A 57 -8.47 13.60 -6.55
N ARG A 58 -8.50 14.91 -6.35
CA ARG A 58 -9.73 15.65 -6.03
C ARG A 58 -10.77 15.58 -7.16
N ALA A 59 -10.34 15.65 -8.41
CA ALA A 59 -11.25 15.54 -9.56
C ALA A 59 -11.98 14.18 -9.62
N TYR A 60 -11.34 13.13 -9.10
CA TYR A 60 -11.95 11.80 -8.91
C TYR A 60 -12.67 11.64 -7.56
N GLY A 61 -12.83 12.70 -6.77
CA GLY A 61 -13.56 12.68 -5.51
C GLY A 61 -12.79 12.25 -4.29
N VAL A 62 -11.44 12.13 -4.37
CA VAL A 62 -10.60 11.84 -3.20
C VAL A 62 -10.49 13.08 -2.32
N GLU A 63 -11.07 13.04 -1.14
CA GLU A 63 -11.07 14.14 -0.16
C GLU A 63 -9.98 13.99 0.90
N LYS A 64 -9.64 12.75 1.23
CA LYS A 64 -8.62 12.44 2.22
C LYS A 64 -7.77 11.26 1.78
N THR A 65 -6.46 11.34 2.05
CA THR A 65 -5.50 10.29 1.73
C THR A 65 -4.67 9.94 2.95
N PHE A 66 -4.55 8.65 3.24
CA PHE A 66 -3.57 8.11 4.18
C PHE A 66 -2.32 7.70 3.41
N SER A 67 -1.19 8.28 3.76
CA SER A 67 0.03 8.19 2.97
C SER A 67 1.22 7.64 3.75
N MET A 68 1.94 6.72 3.12
CA MET A 68 3.27 6.27 3.50
C MET A 68 4.31 7.31 3.04
N THR A 69 4.23 8.49 3.61
CA THR A 69 5.17 9.58 3.40
C THR A 69 6.42 9.36 4.25
N ARG A 70 7.60 9.60 3.70
CA ARG A 70 8.85 9.53 4.47
C ARG A 70 8.78 10.47 5.67
N LEU A 71 9.31 10.04 6.82
CA LEU A 71 9.20 10.81 8.07
C LEU A 71 9.71 12.24 7.91
N GLU A 72 10.77 12.41 7.14
CA GLU A 72 11.43 13.68 6.86
C GLU A 72 10.55 14.62 6.01
N ASP A 73 9.67 14.05 5.18
CA ASP A 73 8.76 14.80 4.28
C ASP A 73 7.40 15.10 4.93
N VAL A 74 7.09 14.49 6.09
CA VAL A 74 5.79 14.66 6.79
C VAL A 74 5.46 16.13 7.07
N PRO A 75 6.38 16.96 7.61
CA PRO A 75 6.07 18.38 7.86
C PRO A 75 5.67 19.14 6.59
N LEU A 76 6.40 18.92 5.50
CA LEU A 76 6.12 19.56 4.20
C LEU A 76 4.76 19.13 3.65
N MET A 77 4.43 17.83 3.72
CA MET A 77 3.16 17.33 3.23
C MET A 77 1.99 17.82 4.09
N ARG A 78 2.18 17.90 5.41
CA ARG A 78 1.16 18.47 6.33
C ARG A 78 0.92 19.96 6.07
N GLU A 79 1.98 20.74 5.88
CA GLU A 79 1.85 22.17 5.53
C GLU A 79 1.07 22.35 4.22
N ARG A 80 1.33 21.51 3.22
CA ARG A 80 0.77 21.62 1.89
C ARG A 80 -0.68 21.15 1.77
N PHE A 81 -1.03 20.07 2.43
CA PHE A 81 -2.33 19.41 2.28
C PHE A 81 -3.23 19.47 3.51
N GLY A 82 -2.73 19.97 4.65
CA GLY A 82 -3.49 20.11 5.89
C GLY A 82 -4.15 18.80 6.30
N ASP A 83 -5.46 18.87 6.55
CA ASP A 83 -6.28 17.72 6.98
C ASP A 83 -6.65 16.74 5.84
N ALA A 84 -6.34 17.10 4.59
CA ALA A 84 -6.57 16.21 3.45
C ALA A 84 -5.55 15.04 3.38
N ILE A 85 -4.46 15.11 4.16
CA ILE A 85 -3.48 14.03 4.26
C ILE A 85 -3.30 13.58 5.71
N GLU A 86 -3.30 12.26 5.91
CA GLU A 86 -2.89 11.60 7.14
C GLU A 86 -1.70 10.67 6.83
N PHE A 87 -0.97 10.25 7.87
CA PHE A 87 0.26 9.50 7.65
C PHE A 87 0.17 8.07 8.15
N ILE A 88 0.83 7.19 7.41
CA ILE A 88 1.07 5.79 7.74
C ILE A 88 2.55 5.65 8.05
N THR A 89 2.90 5.00 9.15
CA THR A 89 4.31 4.84 9.50
C THR A 89 5.00 3.86 8.57
N ILE A 90 6.23 4.16 8.22
CA ILE A 90 7.12 3.27 7.45
C ILE A 90 8.51 3.26 8.06
N PRO A 91 9.26 2.14 7.94
CA PRO A 91 10.68 2.12 8.28
C PRO A 91 11.49 2.96 7.29
N ASP A 92 12.73 3.25 7.63
CA ASP A 92 13.67 3.79 6.65
C ASP A 92 14.16 2.68 5.72
N PHE A 93 13.47 2.55 4.58
CA PHE A 93 13.83 1.57 3.55
C PHE A 93 15.20 1.81 2.91
N MET A 94 15.72 3.02 3.02
CA MET A 94 17.01 3.42 2.43
C MET A 94 18.15 3.40 3.45
N HIS A 95 17.88 3.06 4.71
CA HIS A 95 18.91 2.98 5.75
C HIS A 95 20.03 2.02 5.31
N PRO A 96 21.31 2.44 5.37
CA PRO A 96 22.43 1.60 4.95
C PRO A 96 22.56 0.31 5.79
N ASP A 97 22.29 0.40 7.09
CA ASP A 97 22.11 -0.78 7.95
C ASP A 97 20.64 -1.19 7.96
N ARG A 98 20.30 -2.18 7.15
CA ARG A 98 18.94 -2.71 7.00
C ARG A 98 18.39 -3.29 8.30
N ARG A 99 19.23 -3.94 9.10
CA ARG A 99 18.82 -4.52 10.38
C ARG A 99 18.40 -3.41 11.35
N HIS A 100 19.15 -2.32 11.41
CA HIS A 100 18.81 -1.17 12.22
C HIS A 100 17.55 -0.46 11.70
N GLY A 101 17.51 -0.11 10.42
CA GLY A 101 16.40 0.65 9.81
C GLY A 101 15.06 -0.04 9.93
N HIS A 102 15.00 -1.37 9.78
CA HIS A 102 13.77 -2.15 9.95
C HIS A 102 13.54 -2.66 11.37
N GLY A 103 14.56 -2.60 12.22
CA GLY A 103 14.55 -3.06 13.61
C GLY A 103 14.27 -1.93 14.61
N THR A 104 15.30 -1.57 15.34
CA THR A 104 15.20 -0.61 16.44
C THR A 104 14.89 0.82 15.99
N ASP A 105 15.42 1.26 14.84
CA ASP A 105 15.07 2.56 14.28
C ASP A 105 13.57 2.65 14.00
N TYR A 106 12.97 1.57 13.49
CA TYR A 106 11.54 1.60 13.20
C TYR A 106 10.67 1.74 14.46
N LEU A 107 11.09 1.24 15.62
CA LEU A 107 10.40 1.51 16.90
C LEU A 107 10.37 3.01 17.20
N VAL A 108 11.51 3.68 17.07
CA VAL A 108 11.60 5.13 17.26
C VAL A 108 10.73 5.89 16.24
N ARG A 109 10.78 5.46 14.97
CA ARG A 109 9.94 6.07 13.91
C ARG A 109 8.44 5.90 14.16
N ILE A 110 7.98 4.75 14.66
CA ILE A 110 6.57 4.54 15.01
C ILE A 110 6.12 5.58 16.04
N GLU A 111 6.89 5.80 17.10
CA GLU A 111 6.59 6.82 18.11
C GLU A 111 6.59 8.23 17.49
N ARG A 112 7.59 8.54 16.68
CA ARG A 112 7.69 9.85 16.04
C ARG A 112 6.55 10.13 15.07
N TYR A 113 6.18 9.15 14.23
CA TYR A 113 4.99 9.28 13.37
C TYR A 113 3.71 9.44 14.20
N ARG A 114 3.60 8.73 15.33
CA ARG A 114 2.43 8.84 16.21
C ARG A 114 2.30 10.24 16.81
N GLU A 115 3.40 10.86 17.21
CA GLU A 115 3.45 12.27 17.66
C GLU A 115 2.98 13.23 16.56
N LEU A 116 3.27 12.92 15.29
CA LEU A 116 2.82 13.67 14.12
C LEU A 116 1.39 13.33 13.67
N GLY A 117 0.67 12.53 14.45
CA GLY A 117 -0.74 12.20 14.25
C GLY A 117 -1.01 10.91 13.48
N ALA A 118 0.00 10.15 13.07
CA ALA A 118 -0.21 8.89 12.37
C ALA A 118 -1.00 7.89 13.21
N ARG A 119 -1.91 7.14 12.56
CA ARG A 119 -2.78 6.15 13.20
C ARG A 119 -2.60 4.74 12.66
N ILE A 120 -1.81 4.57 11.61
CA ILE A 120 -1.58 3.29 10.94
C ILE A 120 -0.09 2.99 10.94
N VAL A 121 0.29 1.78 11.35
CA VAL A 121 1.64 1.25 11.22
C VAL A 121 1.69 0.26 10.07
N LYS A 122 2.67 0.41 9.15
CA LYS A 122 2.83 -0.44 7.96
C LYS A 122 3.92 -1.47 8.17
N PHE A 123 3.59 -2.71 7.89
CA PHE A 123 4.53 -3.81 7.74
C PHE A 123 4.49 -4.33 6.31
N TRP A 124 5.62 -4.30 5.65
CA TRP A 124 5.75 -4.90 4.33
C TRP A 124 6.32 -6.31 4.47
N ASN A 125 5.49 -7.32 4.28
CA ASN A 125 5.84 -8.74 4.43
C ASN A 125 5.60 -9.56 3.15
N ALA A 126 5.68 -8.90 1.97
CA ALA A 126 5.67 -9.60 0.70
C ALA A 126 6.81 -10.63 0.62
N PRO A 127 6.72 -11.70 -0.18
CA PRO A 127 7.76 -12.73 -0.29
C PRO A 127 9.15 -12.17 -0.58
N ARG A 128 9.24 -11.10 -1.39
CA ARG A 128 10.51 -10.41 -1.70
C ARG A 128 11.25 -9.88 -0.47
N PHE A 129 10.58 -9.75 0.65
CA PHE A 129 11.20 -9.28 1.91
C PHE A 129 12.30 -10.20 2.42
N ILE A 130 12.23 -11.47 2.08
CA ILE A 130 13.26 -12.45 2.42
C ILE A 130 14.62 -12.04 1.86
N ASP A 131 14.65 -11.38 0.67
CA ASP A 131 15.90 -10.86 0.10
C ASP A 131 16.56 -9.82 1.02
N PHE A 132 15.76 -8.90 1.57
CA PHE A 132 16.26 -7.89 2.51
C PHE A 132 16.75 -8.50 3.82
N GLY A 133 16.07 -9.53 4.32
CA GLY A 133 16.51 -10.29 5.49
C GLY A 133 17.84 -10.99 5.25
N ILE A 134 18.00 -11.64 4.09
CA ILE A 134 19.24 -12.29 3.68
C ILE A 134 20.39 -11.27 3.59
N GLU A 135 20.15 -10.13 2.94
CA GLU A 135 21.11 -9.02 2.84
C GLU A 135 21.53 -8.50 4.22
N ALA A 136 20.61 -8.50 5.18
CA ALA A 136 20.86 -8.11 6.57
C ALA A 136 21.48 -9.23 7.43
N GLY A 137 21.76 -10.41 6.85
CA GLY A 137 22.31 -11.57 7.55
C GLY A 137 21.30 -12.31 8.45
N ASP A 138 19.99 -12.07 8.26
CA ASP A 138 18.92 -12.70 9.02
C ASP A 138 17.65 -12.80 8.17
N LYS A 139 17.44 -13.94 7.51
CA LYS A 139 16.32 -14.15 6.63
C LYS A 139 14.94 -13.95 7.29
N ASP A 140 14.87 -14.12 8.60
CA ASP A 140 13.63 -14.03 9.39
C ASP A 140 13.45 -12.65 10.06
N LEU A 141 14.40 -11.72 9.83
CA LEU A 141 14.38 -10.36 10.40
C LEU A 141 13.03 -9.66 10.26
N LEU A 142 12.38 -9.89 9.13
CA LEU A 142 11.15 -9.20 8.72
C LEU A 142 9.93 -10.14 8.70
N ALA A 143 10.08 -11.37 9.22
CA ALA A 143 8.95 -12.27 9.39
C ALA A 143 7.86 -11.61 10.26
N LEU A 144 6.59 -11.66 9.81
CA LEU A 144 5.51 -10.91 10.46
C LEU A 144 5.31 -11.30 11.93
N ASP A 145 5.60 -12.54 12.28
CA ASP A 145 5.55 -13.07 13.65
C ASP A 145 6.94 -13.19 14.31
N GLY A 146 7.97 -12.62 13.66
CA GLY A 146 9.32 -12.57 14.22
C GLY A 146 9.42 -11.66 15.46
N PRO A 147 10.44 -11.85 16.32
CA PRO A 147 10.54 -11.14 17.60
C PRO A 147 10.47 -9.62 17.46
N MET A 148 11.20 -9.05 16.50
CA MET A 148 11.22 -7.61 16.27
C MET A 148 9.87 -7.08 15.80
N ARG A 149 9.19 -7.78 14.87
CA ARG A 149 7.85 -7.41 14.42
C ARG A 149 6.83 -7.47 15.54
N VAL A 150 6.92 -8.49 16.38
CA VAL A 150 6.07 -8.62 17.58
C VAL A 150 6.28 -7.45 18.54
N GLU A 151 7.51 -6.98 18.74
CA GLU A 151 7.78 -5.81 19.57
C GLU A 151 7.20 -4.53 18.97
N GLN A 152 7.36 -4.33 17.66
CA GLN A 152 6.79 -3.20 16.93
C GLN A 152 5.24 -3.22 16.96
N MET A 153 4.62 -4.38 16.85
CA MET A 153 3.15 -4.52 16.98
C MET A 153 2.67 -4.24 18.41
N ARG A 154 3.40 -4.68 19.43
CA ARG A 154 3.09 -4.33 20.84
C ARG A 154 3.16 -2.82 21.07
N LEU A 155 4.15 -2.16 20.48
CA LEU A 155 4.23 -0.70 20.52
C LEU A 155 3.03 -0.06 19.84
N ALA A 156 2.69 -0.51 18.61
CA ALA A 156 1.54 -0.01 17.87
C ALA A 156 0.22 -0.17 18.65
N GLU A 157 0.01 -1.33 19.27
CA GLU A 157 -1.17 -1.62 20.10
C GLU A 157 -1.24 -0.68 21.32
N ARG A 158 -0.12 -0.48 22.06
CA ARG A 158 -0.06 0.48 23.17
C ARG A 158 -0.37 1.91 22.75
N LEU A 159 0.02 2.28 21.52
CA LEU A 159 -0.23 3.61 20.96
C LEU A 159 -1.65 3.75 20.34
N GLY A 160 -2.47 2.70 20.39
CA GLY A 160 -3.82 2.70 19.81
C GLY A 160 -3.82 2.83 18.29
N MET A 161 -2.85 2.21 17.62
CA MET A 161 -2.70 2.26 16.15
C MET A 161 -3.36 1.06 15.47
N ILE A 162 -3.66 1.21 14.19
CA ILE A 162 -4.11 0.17 13.27
C ILE A 162 -2.87 -0.45 12.62
N CYS A 163 -2.83 -1.77 12.44
CA CYS A 163 -1.81 -2.42 11.64
C CYS A 163 -2.23 -2.56 10.18
N MET A 164 -1.37 -2.17 9.27
CA MET A 164 -1.50 -2.48 7.84
C MET A 164 -0.34 -3.37 7.41
N THR A 165 -0.63 -4.44 6.69
CA THR A 165 0.41 -5.36 6.21
C THR A 165 0.21 -5.76 4.76
N HIS A 166 1.32 -5.81 4.02
CA HIS A 166 1.40 -6.52 2.74
C HIS A 166 1.76 -7.97 3.07
N VAL A 167 0.93 -8.91 2.69
CA VAL A 167 1.08 -10.33 3.08
C VAL A 167 1.68 -11.17 1.96
N ALA A 168 1.11 -11.09 0.77
CA ALA A 168 1.50 -11.88 -0.39
C ALA A 168 1.27 -11.11 -1.69
N ASP A 169 1.80 -11.64 -2.77
CA ASP A 169 1.70 -11.13 -4.13
C ASP A 169 0.81 -12.05 -5.00
N PRO A 170 0.40 -11.64 -6.22
CA PRO A 170 -0.47 -12.45 -7.07
C PRO A 170 0.19 -13.78 -7.48
N ASP A 171 -0.63 -14.78 -7.77
CA ASP A 171 -0.17 -16.12 -8.18
C ASP A 171 0.80 -16.07 -9.36
N THR A 172 0.59 -15.14 -10.29
CA THR A 172 1.50 -14.94 -11.43
C THR A 172 2.91 -14.57 -11.00
N TRP A 173 3.10 -13.95 -9.82
CA TRP A 173 4.44 -13.64 -9.31
C TRP A 173 5.07 -14.86 -8.64
N PHE A 174 4.31 -15.71 -7.98
CA PHE A 174 4.84 -16.98 -7.48
C PHE A 174 5.27 -17.91 -8.62
N GLN A 175 4.60 -17.84 -9.76
CA GLN A 175 4.98 -18.60 -10.96
C GLN A 175 6.22 -18.05 -11.68
N ALA A 176 6.47 -16.73 -11.61
CA ALA A 176 7.50 -16.06 -12.39
C ALA A 176 8.67 -15.49 -11.58
N LYS A 177 8.43 -14.99 -10.36
CA LYS A 177 9.44 -14.27 -9.55
C LYS A 177 9.86 -15.04 -8.31
N TYR A 178 8.94 -15.78 -7.67
CA TYR A 178 9.16 -16.52 -6.43
C TYR A 178 9.21 -18.03 -6.65
N THR A 179 9.85 -18.44 -7.75
CA THR A 179 9.93 -19.86 -8.17
C THR A 179 10.75 -20.72 -7.24
N ASP A 180 11.70 -20.14 -6.50
CA ASP A 180 12.45 -20.83 -5.45
C ASP A 180 11.60 -20.94 -4.17
N THR A 181 10.83 -22.01 -4.07
CA THR A 181 9.96 -22.26 -2.92
C THR A 181 10.71 -22.55 -1.62
N ALA A 182 11.98 -23.00 -1.70
CA ALA A 182 12.82 -23.15 -0.51
C ALA A 182 13.21 -21.80 0.10
N LYS A 183 13.36 -20.78 -0.75
CA LYS A 183 13.66 -19.42 -0.35
C LYS A 183 12.40 -18.63 0.03
N TYR A 184 11.41 -18.57 -0.86
CA TYR A 184 10.27 -17.66 -0.72
C TYR A 184 9.03 -18.30 -0.11
N GLY A 185 9.01 -19.62 0.08
CA GLY A 185 7.80 -20.33 0.48
C GLY A 185 6.77 -20.42 -0.65
N ARG A 186 5.62 -21.03 -0.34
CA ARG A 186 4.43 -21.01 -1.19
C ARG A 186 3.51 -19.89 -0.74
N LYS A 187 2.64 -19.40 -1.61
CA LYS A 187 1.70 -18.30 -1.28
C LYS A 187 0.97 -18.52 0.05
N LEU A 188 0.42 -19.70 0.29
CA LEU A 188 -0.32 -20.02 1.51
C LEU A 188 0.53 -19.97 2.78
N ASP A 189 1.84 -20.19 2.68
CA ASP A 189 2.75 -20.18 3.83
C ASP A 189 2.81 -18.81 4.50
N HIS A 190 2.59 -17.73 3.73
CA HIS A 190 2.62 -16.34 4.23
C HIS A 190 1.42 -15.98 5.12
N TYR A 191 0.33 -16.76 5.06
CA TYR A 191 -0.86 -16.48 5.87
C TYR A 191 -0.80 -17.09 7.27
N ALA A 192 0.08 -18.06 7.52
CA ALA A 192 0.24 -18.62 8.86
C ALA A 192 0.79 -17.60 9.86
N PRO A 193 1.86 -16.80 9.54
CA PRO A 193 2.30 -15.70 10.39
C PRO A 193 1.23 -14.61 10.57
N LEU A 194 0.46 -14.29 9.52
CA LEU A 194 -0.63 -13.32 9.61
C LEU A 194 -1.69 -13.78 10.62
N ARG A 195 -2.15 -15.03 10.53
CA ARG A 195 -3.15 -15.60 11.45
C ARG A 195 -2.67 -15.54 12.89
N ARG A 196 -1.41 -15.94 13.16
CA ARG A 196 -0.82 -15.83 14.49
C ARG A 196 -0.78 -14.41 15.02
N ALA A 197 -0.51 -13.43 14.16
CA ALA A 197 -0.52 -12.01 14.54
C ALA A 197 -1.95 -11.52 14.83
N LEU A 198 -2.93 -11.87 14.00
CA LEU A 198 -4.34 -11.51 14.18
C LEU A 198 -4.93 -12.11 15.47
N ASP A 199 -4.56 -13.34 15.81
CA ASP A 199 -5.00 -14.02 17.05
C ASP A 199 -4.35 -13.41 18.30
N ARG A 200 -3.13 -12.87 18.15
CA ARG A 200 -2.35 -12.34 19.26
C ARG A 200 -2.70 -10.90 19.62
N PHE A 201 -3.03 -10.08 18.63
CA PHE A 201 -3.22 -8.64 18.77
C PHE A 201 -4.65 -8.23 18.44
N GLY A 202 -5.34 -7.60 19.41
CA GLY A 202 -6.74 -7.21 19.28
C GLY A 202 -6.99 -5.94 18.46
N MET A 203 -5.94 -5.20 18.09
CA MET A 203 -6.08 -3.99 17.28
C MET A 203 -6.64 -4.29 15.88
N PRO A 204 -7.26 -3.31 15.20
CA PRO A 204 -7.69 -3.49 13.82
C PRO A 204 -6.51 -3.71 12.86
N TRP A 205 -6.73 -4.56 11.87
CA TRP A 205 -5.76 -4.89 10.83
C TRP A 205 -6.31 -4.59 9.44
N ILE A 206 -5.42 -4.17 8.53
CA ILE A 206 -5.69 -4.04 7.11
C ILE A 206 -4.68 -4.91 6.36
N ALA A 207 -5.15 -5.98 5.72
CA ALA A 207 -4.32 -6.72 4.78
C ALA A 207 -4.44 -6.07 3.40
N ALA A 208 -3.34 -5.47 2.97
CA ALA A 208 -3.27 -4.69 1.73
C ALA A 208 -3.52 -5.53 0.48
N HIS A 209 -3.99 -4.88 -0.59
CA HIS A 209 -4.13 -5.49 -1.92
C HIS A 209 -5.05 -6.71 -1.91
N MET A 210 -6.26 -6.58 -1.34
CA MET A 210 -7.17 -7.70 -1.12
C MET A 210 -6.49 -8.87 -0.40
N GLY A 211 -5.68 -8.53 0.63
CA GLY A 211 -4.92 -9.52 1.39
C GLY A 211 -3.85 -10.26 0.59
N GLY A 212 -3.52 -9.79 -0.62
CA GLY A 212 -2.61 -10.44 -1.54
C GLY A 212 -3.20 -11.67 -2.26
N PHE A 213 -4.52 -11.90 -2.16
CA PHE A 213 -5.16 -13.09 -2.74
C PHE A 213 -6.52 -12.80 -3.43
N PRO A 214 -6.63 -11.78 -4.29
CA PRO A 214 -7.87 -11.51 -5.02
C PRO A 214 -8.29 -12.65 -5.96
N GLU A 215 -7.39 -13.61 -6.25
CA GLU A 215 -7.67 -14.79 -7.08
C GLU A 215 -8.52 -15.85 -6.37
N ASP A 216 -8.64 -15.82 -5.04
CA ASP A 216 -9.43 -16.78 -4.25
C ASP A 216 -10.33 -16.06 -3.23
N LEU A 217 -11.51 -15.62 -3.70
CA LEU A 217 -12.50 -14.95 -2.85
C LEU A 217 -13.03 -15.87 -1.74
N GLY A 218 -13.07 -17.18 -1.97
CA GLY A 218 -13.47 -18.16 -0.96
C GLY A 218 -12.45 -18.26 0.19
N PHE A 219 -11.15 -18.16 -0.13
CA PHE A 219 -10.10 -18.07 0.90
C PHE A 219 -10.22 -16.81 1.73
N LEU A 220 -10.42 -15.65 1.06
CA LEU A 220 -10.59 -14.37 1.73
C LEU A 220 -11.84 -14.33 2.60
N ASP A 221 -12.93 -14.94 2.14
CA ASP A 221 -14.18 -15.09 2.88
C ASP A 221 -13.93 -15.80 4.22
N ARG A 222 -13.32 -16.98 4.19
CA ARG A 222 -12.96 -17.75 5.39
C ARG A 222 -11.96 -17.01 6.30
N LEU A 223 -11.02 -16.25 5.71
CA LEU A 223 -10.05 -15.49 6.48
C LEU A 223 -10.73 -14.35 7.26
N LEU A 224 -11.64 -13.63 6.61
CA LEU A 224 -12.42 -12.56 7.23
C LEU A 224 -13.40 -13.08 8.28
N GLU A 225 -14.04 -14.24 8.05
CA GLU A 225 -14.92 -14.87 9.04
C GLU A 225 -14.16 -15.28 10.30
N ALA A 226 -12.95 -15.84 10.14
CA ALA A 226 -12.13 -16.30 11.26
C ALA A 226 -11.55 -15.14 12.10
N HIS A 227 -11.32 -13.98 11.52
CA HIS A 227 -10.62 -12.88 12.19
C HIS A 227 -11.45 -11.57 12.12
N PRO A 228 -12.30 -11.29 13.12
CA PRO A 228 -13.19 -10.12 13.13
C PRO A 228 -12.46 -8.76 13.14
N ASN A 229 -11.20 -8.71 13.53
CA ASN A 229 -10.34 -7.51 13.50
C ASN A 229 -9.64 -7.27 12.17
N LEU A 230 -9.77 -8.16 11.16
CA LEU A 230 -9.14 -8.03 9.85
C LEU A 230 -10.03 -7.26 8.87
N HIS A 231 -9.43 -6.35 8.12
CA HIS A 231 -9.99 -5.63 6.97
C HIS A 231 -9.11 -5.87 5.74
N LEU A 232 -9.64 -5.63 4.56
CA LEU A 232 -8.90 -5.65 3.30
C LEU A 232 -8.90 -4.26 2.68
N ASP A 233 -7.88 -3.91 1.89
CA ASP A 233 -7.94 -2.74 1.03
C ASP A 233 -7.90 -3.11 -0.46
N THR A 234 -8.35 -2.19 -1.32
CA THR A 234 -8.43 -2.39 -2.77
C THR A 234 -7.21 -1.84 -3.51
N SER A 235 -6.11 -1.58 -2.83
CA SER A 235 -4.91 -0.98 -3.39
C SER A 235 -4.15 -1.90 -4.37
N ALA A 236 -3.06 -1.40 -4.98
CA ALA A 236 -2.32 -2.07 -6.06
C ALA A 236 -3.19 -2.39 -7.27
N THR A 237 -3.93 -1.40 -7.74
CA THR A 237 -4.95 -1.53 -8.78
C THR A 237 -4.47 -2.21 -10.07
N LYS A 238 -3.19 -2.07 -10.42
CA LYS A 238 -2.63 -2.67 -11.66
C LYS A 238 -2.81 -4.18 -11.74
N TRP A 239 -2.56 -4.91 -10.66
CA TRP A 239 -2.69 -6.37 -10.65
C TRP A 239 -3.93 -6.85 -9.88
N MET A 240 -4.30 -6.16 -8.81
CA MET A 240 -5.44 -6.54 -7.98
C MET A 240 -6.75 -6.54 -8.80
N VAL A 241 -7.03 -5.48 -9.56
CA VAL A 241 -8.21 -5.39 -10.43
C VAL A 241 -8.18 -6.46 -11.53
N ARG A 242 -6.99 -6.74 -12.10
CA ARG A 242 -6.83 -7.80 -13.10
C ARG A 242 -7.18 -9.17 -12.54
N GLU A 243 -6.67 -9.51 -11.37
CA GLU A 243 -6.92 -10.82 -10.76
C GLU A 243 -8.36 -10.95 -10.25
N LEU A 244 -8.90 -9.88 -9.65
CA LEU A 244 -10.30 -9.82 -9.24
C LEU A 244 -11.25 -9.96 -10.46
N GLY A 245 -10.92 -9.33 -11.57
CA GLY A 245 -11.69 -9.38 -12.82
C GLY A 245 -11.75 -10.75 -13.50
N ARG A 246 -11.06 -11.77 -12.99
CA ARG A 246 -11.19 -13.17 -13.45
C ARG A 246 -12.41 -13.89 -12.89
N HIS A 247 -12.98 -13.37 -11.79
CA HIS A 247 -14.20 -13.90 -11.22
C HIS A 247 -15.44 -13.42 -11.98
N PRO A 248 -16.53 -14.20 -11.98
CA PRO A 248 -17.84 -13.72 -12.41
C PRO A 248 -18.24 -12.46 -11.64
N ARG A 249 -18.88 -11.52 -12.36
CA ARG A 249 -19.28 -10.24 -11.76
C ARG A 249 -20.17 -10.38 -10.53
N ASP A 250 -21.09 -11.33 -10.54
CA ASP A 250 -22.02 -11.61 -9.45
C ASP A 250 -21.29 -12.14 -8.20
N GLU A 251 -20.24 -12.94 -8.37
CA GLU A 251 -19.40 -13.41 -7.29
C GLU A 251 -18.68 -12.24 -6.62
N ILE A 252 -18.05 -11.34 -7.42
CA ILE A 252 -17.39 -10.14 -6.91
C ILE A 252 -18.38 -9.27 -6.15
N VAL A 253 -19.55 -8.99 -6.74
CA VAL A 253 -20.59 -8.15 -6.12
C VAL A 253 -21.07 -8.76 -4.81
N SER A 254 -21.28 -10.08 -4.76
CA SER A 254 -21.70 -10.80 -3.56
C SER A 254 -20.66 -10.69 -2.46
N PHE A 255 -19.38 -10.93 -2.78
CA PHE A 255 -18.26 -10.80 -1.84
C PHE A 255 -18.14 -9.39 -1.29
N LEU A 256 -18.09 -8.37 -2.16
CA LEU A 256 -17.97 -6.97 -1.76
C LEU A 256 -19.18 -6.50 -0.93
N THR A 257 -20.38 -6.97 -1.26
CA THR A 257 -21.60 -6.66 -0.51
C THR A 257 -21.58 -7.28 0.89
N LYS A 258 -21.19 -8.55 0.99
CA LYS A 258 -21.06 -9.26 2.27
C LYS A 258 -20.07 -8.53 3.19
N TRP A 259 -18.93 -8.12 2.65
CA TRP A 259 -17.82 -7.57 3.40
C TRP A 259 -17.69 -6.04 3.32
N ARG A 260 -18.72 -5.30 2.85
CA ARG A 260 -18.69 -3.84 2.67
C ARG A 260 -18.21 -3.02 3.88
N GLY A 261 -18.40 -3.54 5.09
CA GLY A 261 -17.92 -2.91 6.33
C GLY A 261 -16.47 -3.28 6.70
N ARG A 262 -15.84 -4.15 5.91
CA ARG A 262 -14.50 -4.71 6.16
C ARG A 262 -13.55 -4.54 4.98
N ILE A 263 -14.00 -3.89 3.90
CA ILE A 263 -13.21 -3.56 2.72
C ILE A 263 -13.13 -2.05 2.62
N VAL A 264 -11.91 -1.53 2.56
CA VAL A 264 -11.62 -0.10 2.47
C VAL A 264 -10.95 0.22 1.14
N PHE A 265 -11.18 1.44 0.63
CA PHE A 265 -10.61 1.88 -0.63
C PHE A 265 -9.15 2.29 -0.45
N GLY A 266 -8.28 1.87 -1.35
CA GLY A 266 -6.89 2.29 -1.45
C GLY A 266 -6.41 2.21 -2.89
N THR A 267 -5.46 3.07 -3.28
CA THR A 267 -4.93 3.14 -4.64
C THR A 267 -3.54 2.54 -4.80
N ASP A 268 -2.70 2.64 -3.78
CA ASP A 268 -1.25 2.40 -3.84
C ASP A 268 -0.53 3.37 -4.81
N THR A 269 -1.12 4.57 -5.00
CA THR A 269 -0.52 5.60 -5.84
C THR A 269 0.80 6.07 -5.22
N VAL A 270 1.84 6.13 -6.05
CA VAL A 270 3.18 6.59 -5.65
C VAL A 270 3.48 7.90 -6.34
N THR A 271 3.81 8.94 -5.57
CA THR A 271 4.38 10.18 -6.08
C THR A 271 5.78 10.39 -5.51
N THR A 272 6.70 10.85 -6.34
CA THR A 272 8.04 11.30 -5.94
C THR A 272 8.57 12.24 -7.02
N ASP A 273 9.32 13.25 -6.64
CA ASP A 273 9.93 14.20 -7.60
C ASP A 273 10.92 13.53 -8.56
N GLU A 274 11.41 12.33 -8.19
CA GLU A 274 12.22 11.51 -9.09
C GLU A 274 11.45 11.04 -10.33
N HIS A 275 10.12 10.89 -10.25
CA HIS A 275 9.26 10.55 -11.38
C HIS A 275 9.16 11.67 -12.42
N LEU A 276 9.49 12.91 -12.05
CA LEU A 276 9.42 14.08 -12.94
C LEU A 276 10.75 14.35 -13.66
N ARG A 277 11.83 13.65 -13.28
CA ARG A 277 13.14 13.83 -13.90
C ARG A 277 13.23 12.99 -15.16
N GLU A 278 13.52 13.64 -16.30
CA GLU A 278 13.89 12.94 -17.53
C GLU A 278 15.19 12.15 -17.31
N GLY A 279 15.18 10.87 -17.63
CA GLY A 279 16.37 10.01 -17.59
C GLY A 279 16.07 8.54 -17.43
N ASP A 280 17.06 7.69 -17.76
CA ASP A 280 17.02 6.23 -17.91
C ASP A 280 16.37 5.42 -16.78
N LYS A 281 16.29 5.96 -15.54
CA LYS A 281 15.72 5.23 -14.39
C LYS A 281 14.21 5.02 -14.50
N LEU A 282 13.46 5.99 -15.05
CA LEU A 282 12.00 5.83 -15.27
C LEU A 282 11.70 4.79 -16.33
N SER A 283 12.48 4.79 -17.42
CA SER A 283 12.38 3.78 -18.47
C SER A 283 12.74 2.39 -17.97
N GLU A 284 13.68 2.27 -17.04
CA GLU A 284 14.09 1.01 -16.42
C GLU A 284 13.06 0.49 -15.41
N MET A 285 12.49 1.37 -14.56
CA MET A 285 11.38 1.01 -13.66
C MET A 285 10.11 0.69 -14.45
N GLY A 286 9.80 1.44 -15.50
CA GLY A 286 8.69 1.16 -16.40
C GLY A 286 8.85 -0.18 -17.10
N ARG A 287 10.03 -0.53 -17.56
CA ARG A 287 10.35 -1.85 -18.16
C ARG A 287 10.29 -2.98 -17.13
N LYS A 288 10.78 -2.79 -15.91
CA LYS A 288 10.71 -3.79 -14.83
C LYS A 288 9.29 -3.99 -14.28
N ALA A 289 8.43 -3.00 -14.37
CA ALA A 289 7.01 -3.14 -13.97
C ALA A 289 6.15 -3.85 -15.02
N THR A 290 6.67 -4.10 -16.21
CA THR A 290 5.96 -4.70 -17.36
C THR A 290 6.54 -6.01 -17.85
N SER A 291 7.66 -6.45 -17.32
CA SER A 291 8.20 -7.80 -17.44
C SER A 291 7.80 -8.60 -16.20
#